data_1f3c75c2026e4704729c7810666f433b
#
_entry.id   1f3c75c2026e4704729c7810666f433b
#
_cell.length_a   1.000
_cell.length_b   1.000
_cell.length_c   1.000
_cell.angle_alpha   90.00
_cell.angle_beta   90.00
_cell.angle_gamma   90.00
#
_symmetry.space_group_name_H-M   'P 1'
#
loop_
_entity.id
_entity.type
_entity.pdbx_description
1 polymer ?
#
loop_
_entity_poly.entity_id
_entity_poly.type
_entity_poly.pdbx_seq_one_letter_code
_entity_poly.pdbx_strand_id
1 'polypeptide(L)'
;MNNSKEKIGLGKYLPNYITFLSLGFGLVSIVLSTQDYIFLAGMFIIGSSIFDSLDGFSARKFNLESTFGLQLDSLTDMVCFGVAPIVLVSQHLHLQDRFSLWLIPFFLLQIWAGAFRLARFNLQPPKESSTGSSLGLTISLSGLILTLMILSDLTQTGDDYPMVIIMGQILLLCFLMVSRIRFPALSWFVPHWSLYIVYGIAVVIVVIQFSIFTAIWNCWLCILGASIIQHLILARQEKVML
;
A
#
# COMPACT_ATOMS: atom_id res chain seq x y z
N MET A 1 -51.21 0.96 -7.41
CA MET A 1 -50.17 1.38 -8.34
C MET A 1 -49.35 2.44 -7.66
N ASN A 2 -48.26 2.02 -7.01
CA ASN A 2 -47.44 2.94 -6.21
C ASN A 2 -46.12 3.17 -7.00
N ASN A 3 -46.10 4.30 -7.70
CA ASN A 3 -44.96 4.75 -8.54
C ASN A 3 -43.92 5.41 -7.61
N SER A 4 -43.20 4.63 -6.82
CA SER A 4 -41.97 5.11 -6.22
C SER A 4 -40.90 5.11 -7.32
N LYS A 5 -40.85 6.23 -8.07
CA LYS A 5 -39.67 6.58 -8.87
C LYS A 5 -38.49 6.60 -7.90
N GLU A 6 -37.70 5.52 -7.89
CA GLU A 6 -36.38 5.55 -7.31
C GLU A 6 -35.66 6.76 -7.91
N LYS A 7 -35.50 7.80 -7.10
CA LYS A 7 -34.50 8.83 -7.37
C LYS A 7 -33.19 8.05 -7.35
N ILE A 8 -32.68 7.69 -8.53
CA ILE A 8 -31.34 7.21 -8.71
C ILE A 8 -30.46 8.39 -8.33
N GLY A 9 -30.24 8.57 -7.02
CA GLY A 9 -29.45 9.66 -6.50
C GLY A 9 -28.01 9.49 -6.94
N LEU A 10 -27.39 10.54 -7.48
CA LEU A 10 -25.94 10.59 -7.78
C LEU A 10 -25.09 10.02 -6.63
N GLY A 11 -25.56 10.09 -5.40
CA GLY A 11 -24.90 9.54 -4.22
C GLY A 11 -24.63 8.03 -4.25
N LYS A 12 -25.41 7.25 -5.01
CA LYS A 12 -25.19 5.80 -5.13
C LYS A 12 -23.86 5.44 -5.78
N TYR A 13 -23.35 6.28 -6.65
CA TYR A 13 -22.09 6.08 -7.38
C TYR A 13 -20.91 6.84 -6.76
N LEU A 14 -21.11 7.50 -5.62
CA LEU A 14 -20.07 8.30 -4.96
C LEU A 14 -18.76 7.52 -4.72
N PRO A 15 -18.77 6.27 -4.18
CA PRO A 15 -17.53 5.53 -4.01
C PRO A 15 -16.80 5.34 -5.34
N ASN A 16 -17.50 4.95 -6.41
CA ASN A 16 -16.89 4.71 -7.72
C ASN A 16 -16.26 5.98 -8.31
N TYR A 17 -16.83 7.16 -8.07
CA TYR A 17 -16.20 8.42 -8.50
C TYR A 17 -14.90 8.69 -7.74
N ILE A 18 -14.85 8.38 -6.45
CA ILE A 18 -13.64 8.52 -5.64
C ILE A 18 -12.57 7.54 -6.13
N THR A 19 -12.95 6.29 -6.45
CA THR A 19 -12.05 5.29 -7.04
C THR A 19 -11.49 5.78 -8.38
N PHE A 20 -12.30 6.40 -9.25
CA PHE A 20 -11.81 6.99 -10.51
C PHE A 20 -10.85 8.17 -10.27
N LEU A 21 -11.05 8.97 -9.23
CA LEU A 21 -10.08 10.01 -8.84
C LEU A 21 -8.76 9.37 -8.39
N SER A 22 -8.81 8.33 -7.57
CA SER A 22 -7.63 7.56 -7.17
C SER A 22 -6.87 7.05 -8.40
N LEU A 23 -7.57 6.43 -9.35
CA LEU A 23 -6.99 5.97 -10.62
C LEU A 23 -6.35 7.11 -11.41
N GLY A 24 -7.02 8.27 -11.48
CA GLY A 24 -6.50 9.47 -12.13
C GLY A 24 -5.17 9.92 -11.52
N PHE A 25 -5.07 9.94 -10.19
CA PHE A 25 -3.83 10.26 -9.48
C PHE A 25 -2.72 9.24 -9.78
N GLY A 26 -3.02 7.95 -9.81
CA GLY A 26 -2.06 6.91 -10.19
C GLY A 26 -1.54 7.07 -11.61
N LEU A 27 -2.42 7.36 -12.58
CA LEU A 27 -2.04 7.60 -13.97
C LEU A 27 -1.19 8.87 -14.12
N VAL A 28 -1.57 9.96 -13.45
CA VAL A 28 -0.76 11.20 -13.43
C VAL A 28 0.63 10.93 -12.85
N SER A 29 0.72 10.13 -11.78
CA SER A 29 2.01 9.72 -11.22
C SER A 29 2.89 9.00 -12.24
N ILE A 30 2.33 8.07 -13.02
CA ILE A 30 3.07 7.37 -14.07
C ILE A 30 3.62 8.37 -15.10
N VAL A 31 2.77 9.30 -15.59
CA VAL A 31 3.18 10.32 -16.56
C VAL A 31 4.27 11.23 -15.97
N LEU A 32 4.11 11.69 -14.73
CA LEU A 32 5.11 12.52 -14.04
C LEU A 32 6.44 11.78 -13.85
N SER A 33 6.40 10.49 -13.52
CA SER A 33 7.61 9.68 -13.41
C SER A 33 8.37 9.64 -14.73
N THR A 34 7.69 9.44 -15.86
CA THR A 34 8.33 9.39 -17.19
C THR A 34 8.83 10.76 -17.68
N GLN A 35 8.44 11.84 -17.03
CA GLN A 35 8.91 13.20 -17.28
C GLN A 35 9.93 13.67 -16.23
N ASP A 36 10.52 12.75 -15.47
CA ASP A 36 11.57 12.99 -14.46
C ASP A 36 11.12 13.78 -13.21
N TYR A 37 9.81 14.02 -13.06
CA TYR A 37 9.25 14.67 -11.86
C TYR A 37 9.03 13.66 -10.72
N ILE A 38 10.08 12.96 -10.28
CA ILE A 38 10.01 11.82 -9.35
C ILE A 38 9.35 12.18 -8.02
N PHE A 39 9.72 13.34 -7.43
CA PHE A 39 9.13 13.79 -6.16
C PHE A 39 7.62 13.99 -6.28
N LEU A 40 7.20 14.71 -7.33
CA LEU A 40 5.79 14.99 -7.55
C LEU A 40 5.01 13.72 -7.87
N ALA A 41 5.58 12.81 -8.67
CA ALA A 41 5.01 11.51 -8.96
C ALA A 41 4.75 10.69 -7.68
N GLY A 42 5.71 10.65 -6.76
CA GLY A 42 5.54 10.00 -5.45
C GLY A 42 4.43 10.62 -4.62
N MET A 43 4.31 11.95 -4.63
CA MET A 43 3.22 12.66 -3.93
C MET A 43 1.84 12.31 -4.53
N PHE A 44 1.75 12.09 -5.84
CA PHE A 44 0.50 11.64 -6.48
C PHE A 44 0.15 10.20 -6.10
N ILE A 45 1.10 9.28 -5.91
CA ILE A 45 0.83 7.93 -5.38
C ILE A 45 0.29 8.02 -3.95
N ILE A 46 0.89 8.86 -3.09
CA ILE A 46 0.39 9.09 -1.73
C ILE A 46 -1.04 9.66 -1.76
N GLY A 47 -1.29 10.63 -2.64
CA GLY A 47 -2.63 11.18 -2.87
C GLY A 47 -3.64 10.13 -3.32
N SER A 48 -3.26 9.25 -4.24
CA SER A 48 -4.08 8.11 -4.69
C SER A 48 -4.48 7.22 -3.49
N SER A 49 -3.56 6.93 -2.56
CA SER A 49 -3.88 6.10 -1.39
C SER A 49 -4.87 6.76 -0.41
N ILE A 50 -4.91 8.08 -0.36
CA ILE A 50 -5.91 8.80 0.43
C ILE A 50 -7.30 8.61 -0.19
N PHE A 51 -7.43 8.78 -1.52
CA PHE A 51 -8.71 8.56 -2.20
C PHE A 51 -9.18 7.11 -2.13
N ASP A 52 -8.28 6.14 -2.28
CA ASP A 52 -8.52 4.71 -2.08
C ASP A 52 -9.09 4.40 -0.68
N SER A 53 -8.49 4.98 0.35
CA SER A 53 -9.02 4.82 1.72
C SER A 53 -10.39 5.46 1.89
N LEU A 54 -10.68 6.58 1.20
CA LEU A 54 -11.93 7.31 1.27
C LEU A 54 -13.07 6.59 0.54
N ASP A 55 -12.82 5.93 -0.61
CA ASP A 55 -13.85 5.21 -1.33
C ASP A 55 -14.32 3.97 -0.55
N GLY A 56 -13.40 3.19 0.01
CA GLY A 56 -13.73 2.07 0.89
C GLY A 56 -14.47 2.51 2.16
N PHE A 57 -14.08 3.64 2.77
CA PHE A 57 -14.81 4.21 3.90
C PHE A 57 -16.23 4.65 3.49
N SER A 58 -16.36 5.33 2.35
CA SER A 58 -17.64 5.81 1.82
C SER A 58 -18.58 4.64 1.49
N ALA A 59 -18.07 3.60 0.82
CA ALA A 59 -18.84 2.41 0.47
C ALA A 59 -19.43 1.74 1.71
N ARG A 60 -18.62 1.53 2.75
CA ARG A 60 -19.06 0.94 4.03
C ARG A 60 -20.04 1.83 4.78
N LYS A 61 -19.73 3.12 4.94
CA LYS A 61 -20.54 4.06 5.72
C LYS A 61 -21.94 4.25 5.17
N PHE A 62 -22.07 4.24 3.85
CA PHE A 62 -23.36 4.49 3.17
C PHE A 62 -24.03 3.19 2.68
N ASN A 63 -23.48 2.01 3.00
CA ASN A 63 -23.95 0.70 2.52
C ASN A 63 -24.09 0.64 0.98
N LEU A 64 -23.11 1.20 0.27
CA LEU A 64 -23.06 1.31 -1.19
C LEU A 64 -22.10 0.27 -1.81
N GLU A 65 -21.74 -0.77 -1.07
CA GLU A 65 -20.88 -1.84 -1.56
C GLU A 65 -21.53 -2.53 -2.75
N SER A 66 -20.75 -2.71 -3.83
CA SER A 66 -21.21 -3.37 -5.04
C SER A 66 -20.10 -4.25 -5.62
N THR A 67 -20.48 -5.31 -6.34
CA THR A 67 -19.53 -6.18 -7.04
C THR A 67 -18.74 -5.42 -8.09
N PHE A 68 -19.36 -4.46 -8.77
CA PHE A 68 -18.67 -3.57 -9.71
C PHE A 68 -17.64 -2.68 -9.02
N GLY A 69 -18.01 -2.06 -7.88
CA GLY A 69 -17.11 -1.23 -7.09
C GLY A 69 -15.89 -2.01 -6.62
N LEU A 70 -16.07 -3.24 -6.12
CA LEU A 70 -14.98 -4.12 -5.69
C LEU A 70 -14.00 -4.46 -6.83
N GLN A 71 -14.52 -4.71 -8.04
CA GLN A 71 -13.66 -4.98 -9.19
C GLN A 71 -12.94 -3.73 -9.69
N LEU A 72 -13.63 -2.59 -9.71
CA LEU A 72 -13.04 -1.31 -10.08
C LEU A 72 -11.91 -0.92 -9.12
N ASP A 73 -12.12 -1.08 -7.81
CA ASP A 73 -11.14 -0.88 -6.75
C ASP A 73 -9.89 -1.74 -6.98
N SER A 74 -10.07 -3.05 -7.21
CA SER A 74 -8.96 -3.96 -7.49
C SER A 74 -8.15 -3.60 -8.75
N LEU A 75 -8.81 -3.11 -9.80
CA LEU A 75 -8.13 -2.65 -11.02
C LEU A 75 -7.37 -1.35 -10.76
N THR A 76 -7.96 -0.44 -10.00
CA THR A 76 -7.34 0.82 -9.57
C THR A 76 -6.13 0.55 -8.70
N ASP A 77 -6.24 -0.31 -7.70
CA ASP A 77 -5.17 -0.77 -6.83
C ASP A 77 -3.97 -1.30 -7.63
N MET A 78 -4.25 -2.11 -8.65
CA MET A 78 -3.21 -2.68 -9.50
C MET A 78 -2.42 -1.61 -10.26
N VAL A 79 -3.09 -0.56 -10.74
CA VAL A 79 -2.43 0.55 -11.43
C VAL A 79 -1.70 1.45 -10.44
N CYS A 80 -2.38 1.89 -9.38
CA CYS A 80 -1.87 2.92 -8.46
C CYS A 80 -0.77 2.40 -7.53
N PHE A 81 -0.85 1.13 -7.10
CA PHE A 81 0.06 0.56 -6.11
C PHE A 81 0.86 -0.64 -6.63
N GLY A 82 0.46 -1.22 -7.75
CA GLY A 82 1.24 -2.25 -8.44
C GLY A 82 2.19 -1.64 -9.49
N VAL A 83 1.66 -0.88 -10.44
CA VAL A 83 2.41 -0.38 -11.59
C VAL A 83 3.10 0.95 -11.30
N ALA A 84 2.38 1.96 -10.81
CA ALA A 84 2.93 3.31 -10.62
C ALA A 84 4.18 3.36 -9.74
N PRO A 85 4.26 2.66 -8.56
CA PRO A 85 5.47 2.63 -7.77
C PRO A 85 6.67 1.97 -8.49
N ILE A 86 6.42 0.96 -9.31
CA ILE A 86 7.49 0.30 -10.09
C ILE A 86 8.02 1.23 -11.19
N VAL A 87 7.16 1.98 -11.86
CA VAL A 87 7.58 3.00 -12.84
C VAL A 87 8.40 4.08 -12.13
N LEU A 88 7.96 4.52 -10.95
CA LEU A 88 8.69 5.49 -10.11
C LEU A 88 10.10 4.98 -9.76
N VAL A 89 10.23 3.74 -9.26
CA VAL A 89 11.53 3.10 -8.93
C VAL A 89 12.40 3.00 -10.17
N SER A 90 11.84 2.52 -11.27
CA SER A 90 12.55 2.35 -12.55
C SER A 90 13.13 3.65 -13.05
N GLN A 91 12.32 4.72 -13.05
CA GLN A 91 12.74 6.04 -13.52
C GLN A 91 13.75 6.70 -12.58
N HIS A 92 13.58 6.56 -11.26
CA HIS A 92 14.56 7.04 -10.29
C HIS A 92 15.93 6.37 -10.50
N LEU A 93 15.97 5.06 -10.69
CA LEU A 93 17.21 4.34 -10.97
C LEU A 93 17.80 4.72 -12.35
N HIS A 94 16.95 5.04 -13.34
CA HIS A 94 17.41 5.51 -14.63
C HIS A 94 18.11 6.87 -14.55
N LEU A 95 17.56 7.81 -13.78
CA LEU A 95 18.17 9.13 -13.55
C LEU A 95 19.50 9.06 -12.81
N GLN A 96 19.72 8.00 -12.03
CA GLN A 96 20.99 7.72 -11.34
C GLN A 96 21.99 6.91 -12.18
N ASP A 97 21.71 6.66 -13.47
CA ASP A 97 22.49 5.77 -14.34
C ASP A 97 22.69 4.34 -13.77
N ARG A 98 21.77 3.90 -12.91
CA ARG A 98 21.81 2.60 -12.21
C ARG A 98 20.80 1.59 -12.77
N PHE A 99 19.95 2.00 -13.71
CA PHE A 99 18.99 1.11 -14.34
C PHE A 99 19.69 0.09 -15.24
N SER A 100 19.29 -1.16 -15.12
CA SER A 100 19.76 -2.23 -15.98
C SER A 100 18.64 -3.23 -16.29
N LEU A 101 18.66 -3.84 -17.46
CA LEU A 101 17.64 -4.78 -17.92
C LEU A 101 17.47 -6.00 -16.98
N TRP A 102 18.49 -6.38 -16.24
CA TRP A 102 18.39 -7.46 -15.25
C TRP A 102 17.48 -7.14 -14.06
N LEU A 103 17.05 -5.89 -13.87
CA LEU A 103 16.08 -5.47 -12.86
C LEU A 103 14.64 -5.80 -13.23
N ILE A 104 14.36 -5.96 -14.52
CA ILE A 104 13.01 -6.22 -15.05
C ILE A 104 12.34 -7.43 -14.35
N PRO A 105 13.00 -8.59 -14.13
CA PRO A 105 12.39 -9.70 -13.41
C PRO A 105 11.89 -9.34 -12.00
N PHE A 106 12.58 -8.48 -11.26
CA PHE A 106 12.18 -8.04 -9.93
C PHE A 106 10.93 -7.15 -9.99
N PHE A 107 10.87 -6.26 -10.98
CA PHE A 107 9.71 -5.41 -11.21
C PHE A 107 8.47 -6.23 -11.61
N LEU A 108 8.64 -7.19 -12.51
CA LEU A 108 7.57 -8.11 -12.89
C LEU A 108 7.09 -8.95 -11.69
N LEU A 109 8.02 -9.43 -10.86
CA LEU A 109 7.69 -10.21 -9.67
C LEU A 109 6.81 -9.40 -8.70
N GLN A 110 7.11 -8.11 -8.50
CA GLN A 110 6.31 -7.21 -7.66
C GLN A 110 4.89 -7.07 -8.19
N ILE A 111 4.75 -6.84 -9.50
CA ILE A 111 3.45 -6.72 -10.17
C ILE A 111 2.66 -8.04 -10.08
N TRP A 112 3.30 -9.17 -10.33
CA TRP A 112 2.67 -10.50 -10.23
C TRP A 112 2.24 -10.85 -8.81
N ALA A 113 3.07 -10.54 -7.81
CA ALA A 113 2.73 -10.74 -6.41
C ALA A 113 1.49 -9.92 -6.01
N GLY A 114 1.41 -8.66 -6.48
CA GLY A 114 0.25 -7.78 -6.30
C GLY A 114 -1.01 -8.35 -6.95
N ALA A 115 -0.92 -8.76 -8.23
CA ALA A 115 -2.03 -9.36 -8.96
C ALA A 115 -2.52 -10.67 -8.30
N PHE A 116 -1.59 -11.55 -7.90
CA PHE A 116 -1.92 -12.78 -7.18
C PHE A 116 -2.64 -12.49 -5.86
N ARG A 117 -2.17 -11.50 -5.10
CA ARG A 117 -2.79 -11.10 -3.83
C ARG A 117 -4.21 -10.58 -4.04
N LEU A 118 -4.45 -9.70 -5.04
CA LEU A 118 -5.79 -9.18 -5.35
C LEU A 118 -6.74 -10.28 -5.79
N ALA A 119 -6.28 -11.17 -6.68
CA ALA A 119 -7.08 -12.33 -7.11
C ALA A 119 -7.46 -13.22 -5.94
N ARG A 120 -6.52 -13.52 -5.03
CA ARG A 120 -6.79 -14.31 -3.81
C ARG A 120 -7.79 -13.62 -2.90
N PHE A 121 -7.69 -12.31 -2.73
CA PHE A 121 -8.61 -11.54 -1.89
C PHE A 121 -10.03 -11.55 -2.45
N ASN A 122 -10.21 -11.37 -3.75
CA ASN A 122 -11.52 -11.33 -4.40
C ASN A 122 -12.23 -12.69 -4.40
N LEU A 123 -11.51 -13.80 -4.18
CA LEU A 123 -12.09 -15.14 -4.03
C LEU A 123 -12.54 -15.46 -2.61
N GLN A 124 -12.20 -14.63 -1.61
CA GLN A 124 -12.58 -14.89 -0.23
C GLN A 124 -14.07 -14.56 0.02
N PRO A 125 -14.79 -15.41 0.75
CA PRO A 125 -16.19 -15.13 1.08
C PRO A 125 -16.28 -13.91 2.03
N PRO A 126 -17.34 -13.08 1.93
CA PRO A 126 -17.48 -11.83 2.68
C PRO A 126 -17.40 -11.96 4.21
N LYS A 127 -17.62 -13.15 4.77
CA LYS A 127 -17.61 -13.39 6.23
C LYS A 127 -16.21 -13.40 6.86
N GLU A 128 -15.17 -13.68 6.10
CA GLU A 128 -13.80 -13.67 6.63
C GLU A 128 -13.19 -12.25 6.70
N SER A 129 -13.75 -11.31 5.97
CA SER A 129 -13.36 -9.89 6.02
C SER A 129 -13.79 -9.19 7.33
N SER A 130 -14.72 -9.77 8.09
CA SER A 130 -15.23 -9.19 9.35
C SER A 130 -14.25 -9.27 10.53
N THR A 131 -13.21 -10.09 10.46
CA THR A 131 -12.21 -10.23 11.53
C THR A 131 -11.12 -9.16 11.49
N GLY A 132 -11.19 -8.21 10.55
CA GLY A 132 -10.26 -7.07 10.46
C GLY A 132 -8.80 -7.45 10.15
N SER A 133 -8.48 -8.71 9.86
CA SER A 133 -7.14 -9.16 9.50
C SER A 133 -7.07 -9.51 8.02
N SER A 134 -6.05 -9.02 7.31
CA SER A 134 -5.78 -9.42 5.93
C SER A 134 -4.76 -10.56 5.87
N LEU A 135 -4.99 -11.54 4.98
CA LEU A 135 -3.99 -12.55 4.66
C LEU A 135 -2.95 -11.97 3.70
N GLY A 136 -1.72 -11.83 4.16
CA GLY A 136 -0.63 -11.18 3.44
C GLY A 136 -0.71 -9.65 3.46
N LEU A 137 0.40 -9.01 3.09
CA LEU A 137 0.50 -7.57 2.97
C LEU A 137 -0.42 -7.04 1.87
N THR A 138 -1.09 -5.89 2.09
CA THR A 138 -1.93 -5.26 1.07
C THR A 138 -1.07 -4.67 -0.05
N ILE A 139 -1.58 -4.65 -1.27
CA ILE A 139 -0.88 -4.07 -2.42
C ILE A 139 -0.69 -2.55 -2.22
N SER A 140 -1.71 -1.86 -1.69
CA SER A 140 -1.67 -0.44 -1.39
C SER A 140 -0.52 -0.10 -0.44
N LEU A 141 -0.34 -0.90 0.63
CA LEU A 141 0.74 -0.71 1.58
C LEU A 141 2.10 -1.01 0.98
N SER A 142 2.21 -2.07 0.15
CA SER A 142 3.43 -2.40 -0.56
C SER A 142 3.87 -1.28 -1.51
N GLY A 143 2.95 -0.74 -2.31
CA GLY A 143 3.20 0.38 -3.20
C GLY A 143 3.63 1.65 -2.47
N LEU A 144 2.96 1.97 -1.34
CA LEU A 144 3.33 3.10 -0.49
C LEU A 144 4.74 2.97 0.10
N ILE A 145 5.11 1.78 0.61
CA ILE A 145 6.43 1.54 1.18
C ILE A 145 7.52 1.74 0.13
N LEU A 146 7.32 1.24 -1.10
CA LEU A 146 8.26 1.49 -2.21
C LEU A 146 8.34 2.97 -2.56
N THR A 147 7.21 3.65 -2.65
CA THR A 147 7.16 5.10 -2.93
C THR A 147 7.90 5.89 -1.87
N LEU A 148 7.66 5.61 -0.58
CA LEU A 148 8.31 6.29 0.54
C LEU A 148 9.82 6.03 0.57
N MET A 149 10.26 4.84 0.19
CA MET A 149 11.69 4.53 0.06
C MET A 149 12.36 5.42 -0.99
N ILE A 150 11.75 5.57 -2.17
CA ILE A 150 12.30 6.43 -3.23
C ILE A 150 12.26 7.91 -2.84
N LEU A 151 11.18 8.38 -2.22
CA LEU A 151 11.12 9.75 -1.72
C LEU A 151 12.15 10.01 -0.61
N SER A 152 12.42 8.99 0.22
CA SER A 152 13.48 9.04 1.23
C SER A 152 14.86 9.14 0.59
N ASP A 153 15.14 8.30 -0.41
CA ASP A 153 16.40 8.32 -1.17
C ASP A 153 16.64 9.68 -1.85
N LEU A 154 15.59 10.25 -2.43
CA LEU A 154 15.62 11.54 -3.11
C LEU A 154 15.84 12.74 -2.16
N THR A 155 15.40 12.65 -0.91
CA THR A 155 15.40 13.78 0.04
C THR A 155 16.51 13.70 1.09
N GLN A 156 17.22 12.59 1.18
CA GLN A 156 18.35 12.48 2.10
C GLN A 156 19.56 13.28 1.58
N THR A 157 20.39 13.71 2.51
CA THR A 157 21.62 14.50 2.21
C THR A 157 22.88 13.63 2.10
N GLY A 158 22.74 12.31 2.19
CA GLY A 158 23.83 11.34 2.11
C GLY A 158 23.91 10.66 0.73
N ASP A 159 24.65 9.56 0.69
CA ASP A 159 24.74 8.73 -0.50
C ASP A 159 23.40 8.04 -0.79
N ASP A 160 23.12 7.82 -2.08
CA ASP A 160 21.96 7.08 -2.55
C ASP A 160 21.90 5.68 -1.94
N TYR A 161 20.68 5.15 -1.72
CA TYR A 161 20.54 3.79 -1.19
C TYR A 161 21.21 2.77 -2.10
N PRO A 162 22.03 1.86 -1.55
CA PRO A 162 22.60 0.77 -2.32
C PRO A 162 21.53 -0.04 -3.07
N MET A 163 21.80 -0.42 -4.30
CA MET A 163 20.90 -1.22 -5.14
C MET A 163 20.37 -2.48 -4.41
N VAL A 164 21.22 -3.09 -3.57
CA VAL A 164 20.86 -4.28 -2.78
C VAL A 164 19.72 -4.00 -1.81
N ILE A 165 19.64 -2.79 -1.23
CA ILE A 165 18.55 -2.39 -0.34
C ILE A 165 17.25 -2.28 -1.13
N ILE A 166 17.26 -1.62 -2.29
CA ILE A 166 16.08 -1.45 -3.14
C ILE A 166 15.55 -2.81 -3.61
N MET A 167 16.43 -3.68 -4.10
CA MET A 167 16.05 -5.02 -4.55
C MET A 167 15.59 -5.91 -3.39
N GLY A 168 16.29 -5.86 -2.26
CA GLY A 168 15.93 -6.57 -1.04
C GLY A 168 14.54 -6.16 -0.55
N GLN A 169 14.20 -4.86 -0.61
CA GLN A 169 12.88 -4.34 -0.27
C GLN A 169 11.79 -4.88 -1.20
N ILE A 170 12.02 -4.87 -2.52
CA ILE A 170 11.09 -5.44 -3.49
C ILE A 170 10.83 -6.92 -3.21
N LEU A 171 11.88 -7.72 -3.02
CA LEU A 171 11.75 -9.15 -2.72
C LEU A 171 11.00 -9.41 -1.41
N LEU A 172 11.30 -8.63 -0.37
CA LEU A 172 10.61 -8.72 0.92
C LEU A 172 9.12 -8.44 0.76
N LEU A 173 8.75 -7.38 0.05
CA LEU A 173 7.36 -7.01 -0.17
C LEU A 173 6.62 -8.06 -1.00
N CYS A 174 7.26 -8.61 -2.06
CA CYS A 174 6.71 -9.72 -2.83
C CYS A 174 6.42 -10.93 -1.94
N PHE A 175 7.39 -11.33 -1.11
CA PHE A 175 7.22 -12.44 -0.17
C PHE A 175 6.07 -12.19 0.80
N LEU A 176 5.97 -10.98 1.38
CA LEU A 176 4.93 -10.63 2.34
C LEU A 176 3.53 -10.59 1.70
N MET A 177 3.40 -10.13 0.44
CA MET A 177 2.11 -10.13 -0.30
C MET A 177 1.60 -11.54 -0.58
N VAL A 178 2.50 -12.46 -0.96
CA VAL A 178 2.13 -13.85 -1.29
C VAL A 178 1.97 -14.71 -0.04
N SER A 179 2.62 -14.33 1.07
CA SER A 179 2.58 -15.08 2.33
C SER A 179 1.16 -15.23 2.89
N ARG A 180 0.99 -16.20 3.79
CA ARG A 180 -0.25 -16.40 4.56
C ARG A 180 -0.17 -15.78 5.95
N ILE A 181 0.78 -14.88 6.17
CA ILE A 181 0.91 -14.14 7.43
C ILE A 181 -0.32 -13.25 7.59
N ARG A 182 -1.00 -13.35 8.74
CA ARG A 182 -2.13 -12.50 9.06
C ARG A 182 -1.60 -11.17 9.58
N PHE A 183 -1.83 -10.11 8.83
CA PHE A 183 -1.55 -8.76 9.30
C PHE A 183 -2.76 -8.24 10.07
N PRO A 184 -2.60 -7.79 11.33
CA PRO A 184 -3.70 -7.18 12.08
C PRO A 184 -4.16 -5.92 11.36
N ALA A 185 -5.48 -5.69 11.35
CA ALA A 185 -5.99 -4.41 10.88
C ALA A 185 -5.44 -3.27 11.74
N LEU A 186 -5.29 -2.10 11.12
CA LEU A 186 -4.80 -0.89 11.80
C LEU A 186 -5.60 -0.57 13.08
N SER A 187 -6.88 -0.96 13.13
CA SER A 187 -7.76 -0.85 14.30
C SER A 187 -7.29 -1.64 15.54
N TRP A 188 -6.43 -2.65 15.37
CA TRP A 188 -5.90 -3.42 16.48
C TRP A 188 -4.84 -2.67 17.29
N PHE A 189 -4.16 -1.70 16.68
CA PHE A 189 -3.17 -0.84 17.34
C PHE A 189 -3.81 0.25 18.24
N VAL A 190 -5.12 0.46 18.13
CA VAL A 190 -5.85 1.54 18.83
C VAL A 190 -5.89 1.43 20.36
N PRO A 191 -5.88 0.25 21.05
CA PRO A 191 -6.10 0.23 22.48
C PRO A 191 -4.86 0.45 23.37
N HIS A 192 -3.64 0.50 22.85
CA HIS A 192 -2.42 0.59 23.66
C HIS A 192 -1.77 1.98 23.58
N TRP A 193 -2.30 2.95 24.32
CA TRP A 193 -1.80 4.34 24.39
C TRP A 193 -0.30 4.45 24.68
N SER A 194 0.27 3.54 25.48
CA SER A 194 1.71 3.52 25.79
C SER A 194 2.58 3.24 24.56
N LEU A 195 2.13 2.40 23.64
CA LEU A 195 2.83 2.13 22.36
C LEU A 195 2.80 3.36 21.45
N TYR A 196 1.70 4.13 21.44
CA TYR A 196 1.64 5.37 20.66
C TYR A 196 2.62 6.44 21.18
N ILE A 197 2.80 6.54 22.49
CA ILE A 197 3.79 7.46 23.09
C ILE A 197 5.20 7.04 22.65
N VAL A 198 5.54 5.77 22.76
CA VAL A 198 6.86 5.24 22.35
C VAL A 198 7.07 5.41 20.83
N TYR A 199 6.07 5.07 20.00
CA TYR A 199 6.12 5.31 18.57
C TYR A 199 6.18 6.80 18.24
N GLY A 200 5.40 7.64 18.90
CA GLY A 200 5.43 9.10 18.73
C GLY A 200 6.80 9.69 19.04
N ILE A 201 7.44 9.26 20.12
CA ILE A 201 8.80 9.68 20.48
C ILE A 201 9.81 9.18 19.45
N ALA A 202 9.71 7.91 19.02
CA ALA A 202 10.59 7.35 18.00
C ALA A 202 10.45 8.10 16.66
N VAL A 203 9.22 8.40 16.24
CA VAL A 203 8.95 9.20 15.03
C VAL A 203 9.55 10.61 15.17
N VAL A 204 9.37 11.26 16.31
CA VAL A 204 9.92 12.61 16.55
C VAL A 204 11.46 12.60 16.47
N ILE A 205 12.12 11.60 17.07
CA ILE A 205 13.58 11.46 17.00
C ILE A 205 14.03 11.25 15.55
N VAL A 206 13.35 10.38 14.81
CA VAL A 206 13.69 10.07 13.39
C VAL A 206 13.42 11.28 12.49
N VAL A 207 12.30 12.02 12.71
CA VAL A 207 12.00 13.26 11.96
C VAL A 207 13.04 14.36 12.18
N ILE A 208 13.56 14.48 13.41
CA ILE A 208 14.60 15.47 13.72
C ILE A 208 15.93 15.13 13.04
N GLN A 209 16.24 13.85 12.87
CA GLN A 209 17.53 13.36 12.39
C GLN A 209 17.56 13.02 10.89
N PHE A 210 16.40 12.76 10.27
CA PHE A 210 16.25 12.34 8.88
C PHE A 210 15.12 13.11 8.19
N SER A 211 15.03 12.98 6.87
CA SER A 211 13.87 13.51 6.15
C SER A 211 12.56 12.85 6.62
N ILE A 212 11.45 13.57 6.52
CA ILE A 212 10.13 13.06 6.95
C ILE A 212 9.76 11.74 6.26
N PHE A 213 10.19 11.56 5.00
CA PHE A 213 9.94 10.33 4.23
C PHE A 213 10.73 9.14 4.76
N THR A 214 12.00 9.35 5.16
CA THR A 214 12.82 8.33 5.81
C THR A 214 12.20 7.91 7.14
N ALA A 215 11.68 8.85 7.92
CA ALA A 215 11.00 8.59 9.17
C ALA A 215 9.76 7.69 8.96
N ILE A 216 8.89 8.06 8.02
CA ILE A 216 7.67 7.32 7.71
C ILE A 216 8.01 5.93 7.15
N TRP A 217 8.99 5.82 6.26
CA TRP A 217 9.45 4.56 5.71
C TRP A 217 9.95 3.60 6.81
N ASN A 218 10.83 4.07 7.71
CA ASN A 218 11.31 3.28 8.84
C ASN A 218 10.19 2.87 9.79
N CYS A 219 9.21 3.73 10.07
CA CYS A 219 8.03 3.38 10.86
C CYS A 219 7.26 2.22 10.22
N TRP A 220 7.04 2.23 8.91
CA TRP A 220 6.38 1.12 8.23
C TRP A 220 7.18 -0.18 8.31
N LEU A 221 8.50 -0.14 8.18
CA LEU A 221 9.35 -1.31 8.35
C LEU A 221 9.26 -1.88 9.77
N CYS A 222 9.23 -1.03 10.79
CA CYS A 222 9.04 -1.45 12.19
C CYS A 222 7.68 -2.13 12.40
N ILE A 223 6.60 -1.56 11.84
CA ILE A 223 5.25 -2.14 11.92
C ILE A 223 5.21 -3.51 11.23
N LEU A 224 5.81 -3.65 10.06
CA LEU A 224 5.91 -4.93 9.37
C LEU A 224 6.67 -5.97 10.20
N GLY A 225 7.83 -5.58 10.77
CA GLY A 225 8.61 -6.44 11.64
C GLY A 225 7.85 -6.91 12.87
N ALA A 226 7.15 -5.99 13.56
CA ALA A 226 6.33 -6.30 14.72
C ALA A 226 5.19 -7.27 14.36
N SER A 227 4.52 -7.08 13.22
CA SER A 227 3.44 -7.96 12.75
C SER A 227 3.93 -9.38 12.46
N ILE A 228 5.13 -9.52 11.87
CA ILE A 228 5.75 -10.82 11.60
C ILE A 228 6.10 -11.53 12.91
N ILE A 229 6.72 -10.83 13.86
CA ILE A 229 7.10 -11.38 15.17
C ILE A 229 5.86 -11.87 15.91
N GLN A 230 4.80 -11.07 15.95
CA GLN A 230 3.54 -11.44 16.59
C GLN A 230 2.94 -12.70 15.97
N HIS A 231 2.89 -12.78 14.63
CA HIS A 231 2.40 -13.98 13.94
C HIS A 231 3.22 -15.23 14.32
N LEU A 232 4.55 -15.10 14.42
CA LEU A 232 5.43 -16.21 14.81
C LEU A 232 5.18 -16.64 16.27
N ILE A 233 4.94 -15.69 17.18
CA ILE A 233 4.63 -15.98 18.58
C ILE A 233 3.30 -16.73 18.68
N LEU A 234 2.24 -16.26 18.00
CA LEU A 234 0.93 -16.91 18.01
C LEU A 234 0.98 -18.31 17.42
N ALA A 235 1.67 -18.50 16.27
CA ALA A 235 1.86 -19.80 15.66
C ALA A 235 2.65 -20.78 16.56
N ARG A 236 3.55 -20.27 17.39
CA ARG A 236 4.28 -21.09 18.38
C ARG A 236 3.40 -21.52 19.54
N GLN A 237 2.51 -20.62 20.01
CA GLN A 237 1.56 -20.91 21.09
C GLN A 237 0.54 -21.97 20.67
N GLU A 238 0.00 -21.91 19.43
CA GLU A 238 -0.90 -22.94 18.89
C GLU A 238 -0.25 -24.33 18.84
N LYS A 239 1.07 -24.40 18.51
CA LYS A 239 1.81 -25.68 18.49
C LYS A 239 2.12 -26.25 19.87
N VAL A 240 2.07 -25.45 20.93
CA VAL A 240 2.33 -25.90 22.32
C VAL A 240 1.04 -26.40 22.98
N MET A 241 -0.15 -26.01 22.45
CA MET A 241 -1.44 -26.43 22.97
C MET A 241 -2.01 -27.69 22.29
N LEU A 242 -1.36 -28.20 21.25
CA LEU A 242 -1.65 -29.49 20.58
C LEU A 242 -0.65 -30.57 21.04
#